data_54b711c7a764e0af3f2819e3968bcbd6
#
_entry.id   54b711c7a764e0af3f2819e3968bcbd6
#
_cell.length_a   1.000
_cell.length_b   1.000
_cell.length_c   1.000
_cell.angle_alpha   90.00
_cell.angle_beta   90.00
_cell.angle_gamma   90.00
#
_symmetry.space_group_name_H-M   'P 1'
#
loop_
_entity.id
_entity.type
_entity.pdbx_description
1 polymer ?
#
loop_
_entity_poly.entity_id
_entity_poly.type
_entity_poly.pdbx_seq_one_letter_code
_entity_poly.pdbx_strand_id
1 'polypeptide(L)'
;MKNYIQKVAWALVLLLAATLSLSAKDGTAVRKLFKKGVSDSISVGGSKLVVLQKDLIRNRSLSVNSIGEENVPELDFAMTNVTAGGHGYRFLPHGTHFTGEGATVKIKYDRTRIPSGYTEDDIRTYYYDPAEKHWVALERVRVDKKEECVVSKTTHFTDMINGVIQAPESPQTEGFAPTMMNDIKAADPTAKLNVIAPPSANNRGSANLQYPFEMPPARNGMQPSLGLQYSSEGGSGWLGEGWNISVPSIT
;
A
#
# COMPACT_ATOMS: atom_id res chain seq x y z
N MET A 1 -58.73 28.70 -14.57
CA MET A 1 -57.47 29.47 -14.45
C MET A 1 -56.67 29.17 -13.18
N LYS A 2 -57.27 29.02 -11.97
CA LYS A 2 -56.53 28.73 -10.73
C LYS A 2 -55.68 27.43 -10.76
N ASN A 3 -56.18 26.38 -11.37
CA ASN A 3 -55.46 25.09 -11.40
C ASN A 3 -54.24 25.03 -12.34
N TYR A 4 -54.15 25.95 -13.29
CA TYR A 4 -53.02 26.03 -14.22
C TYR A 4 -51.81 26.73 -13.57
N ILE A 5 -52.10 27.81 -12.80
CA ILE A 5 -51.06 28.56 -12.07
C ILE A 5 -50.44 27.71 -11.00
N GLN A 6 -51.22 26.87 -10.31
CA GLN A 6 -50.72 25.98 -9.29
C GLN A 6 -49.81 24.87 -9.85
N LYS A 7 -50.13 24.31 -11.02
CA LYS A 7 -49.29 23.32 -11.71
C LYS A 7 -47.99 23.91 -12.26
N VAL A 8 -48.04 25.16 -12.73
CA VAL A 8 -46.81 25.87 -13.18
C VAL A 8 -45.92 26.24 -12.00
N ALA A 9 -46.50 26.63 -10.85
CA ALA A 9 -45.74 26.90 -9.64
C ALA A 9 -45.02 25.62 -9.09
N TRP A 10 -45.71 24.48 -9.15
CA TRP A 10 -45.10 23.19 -8.75
C TRP A 10 -44.03 22.72 -9.74
N ALA A 11 -44.17 22.95 -11.03
CA ALA A 11 -43.16 22.68 -12.04
C ALA A 11 -41.91 23.56 -11.89
N LEU A 12 -42.10 24.84 -11.49
CA LEU A 12 -40.98 25.76 -11.20
C LEU A 12 -40.25 25.40 -9.90
N VAL A 13 -40.96 24.90 -8.88
CA VAL A 13 -40.34 24.43 -7.63
C VAL A 13 -39.57 23.13 -7.83
N LEU A 14 -40.01 22.25 -8.74
CA LEU A 14 -39.29 21.03 -9.14
C LEU A 14 -38.05 21.34 -9.99
N LEU A 15 -38.06 22.44 -10.75
CA LEU A 15 -36.90 22.86 -11.55
C LEU A 15 -35.84 23.61 -10.72
N LEU A 16 -36.22 24.12 -9.53
CA LEU A 16 -35.29 24.82 -8.65
C LEU A 16 -34.57 23.89 -7.64
N ALA A 17 -34.80 22.57 -7.73
CA ALA A 17 -33.85 21.59 -7.20
C ALA A 17 -32.60 21.47 -8.12
N ALA A 18 -32.30 22.57 -8.83
CA ALA A 18 -31.15 22.69 -9.67
C ALA A 18 -29.90 22.50 -8.84
N THR A 19 -29.13 21.52 -9.20
CA THR A 19 -27.71 21.38 -8.89
C THR A 19 -27.05 22.74 -9.02
N LEU A 20 -26.73 23.40 -7.92
CA LEU A 20 -25.83 24.54 -7.92
C LEU A 20 -24.46 24.03 -8.33
N SER A 21 -24.18 24.06 -9.62
CA SER A 21 -22.85 23.88 -10.14
C SER A 21 -22.08 25.16 -9.86
N LEU A 22 -21.37 25.21 -8.75
CA LEU A 22 -20.41 26.27 -8.48
C LEU A 22 -19.16 25.94 -9.27
N SER A 23 -19.00 26.57 -10.42
CA SER A 23 -17.75 26.51 -11.20
C SER A 23 -16.73 27.39 -10.49
N ALA A 24 -15.98 26.79 -9.55
CA ALA A 24 -14.77 27.40 -9.07
C ALA A 24 -13.62 27.10 -10.08
N LYS A 25 -12.59 27.90 -10.08
CA LYS A 25 -11.38 27.78 -10.91
C LYS A 25 -10.66 26.45 -10.74
N ASP A 26 -11.08 25.64 -9.76
CA ASP A 26 -10.62 24.30 -9.35
C ASP A 26 -11.69 23.23 -9.64
N GLY A 27 -12.05 23.03 -10.91
CA GLY A 27 -12.87 21.90 -11.32
C GLY A 27 -14.37 22.00 -10.97
N THR A 28 -15.12 20.97 -11.39
CA THR A 28 -16.57 20.88 -11.16
C THR A 28 -16.86 20.37 -9.76
N ALA A 29 -17.68 21.12 -9.00
CA ALA A 29 -18.12 20.72 -7.67
C ALA A 29 -19.63 20.40 -7.70
N VAL A 30 -20.03 19.27 -7.13
CA VAL A 30 -21.45 18.92 -6.96
C VAL A 30 -21.73 18.59 -5.50
N ARG A 31 -22.79 19.21 -4.95
CA ARG A 31 -23.26 18.99 -3.57
C ARG A 31 -24.65 18.40 -3.58
N LYS A 32 -24.90 17.40 -2.72
CA LYS A 32 -26.20 16.76 -2.57
C LYS A 32 -26.49 16.41 -1.11
N LEU A 33 -27.77 16.52 -0.73
CA LEU A 33 -28.24 16.09 0.59
C LEU A 33 -28.56 14.58 0.55
N PHE A 34 -27.81 13.80 1.29
CA PHE A 34 -28.06 12.38 1.51
C PHE A 34 -28.92 12.18 2.75
N LYS A 35 -29.98 11.42 2.63
CA LYS A 35 -30.90 11.12 3.72
C LYS A 35 -30.54 9.78 4.37
N LYS A 36 -30.61 9.74 5.70
CA LYS A 36 -30.48 8.48 6.45
C LYS A 36 -31.52 7.47 5.98
N GLY A 37 -31.11 6.21 5.84
CA GLY A 37 -32.00 5.13 5.44
C GLY A 37 -32.36 5.10 3.95
N VAL A 38 -31.72 5.91 3.12
CA VAL A 38 -31.94 5.97 1.66
C VAL A 38 -30.61 5.79 0.95
N SER A 39 -30.56 4.83 0.02
CA SER A 39 -29.39 4.69 -0.86
C SER A 39 -29.44 5.76 -1.95
N ASP A 40 -28.33 6.46 -2.15
CA ASP A 40 -28.23 7.53 -3.12
C ASP A 40 -26.81 7.64 -3.68
N SER A 41 -26.64 8.43 -4.73
CA SER A 41 -25.34 8.63 -5.36
C SER A 41 -25.15 10.05 -5.89
N ILE A 42 -23.89 10.44 -6.03
CA ILE A 42 -23.46 11.69 -6.64
C ILE A 42 -22.31 11.39 -7.60
N SER A 43 -22.28 12.05 -8.76
CA SER A 43 -21.25 11.87 -9.78
C SER A 43 -20.67 13.21 -10.18
N VAL A 44 -19.35 13.25 -10.35
CA VAL A 44 -18.61 14.43 -10.81
C VAL A 44 -17.50 13.96 -11.73
N GLY A 45 -17.52 14.38 -12.99
CA GLY A 45 -16.51 13.99 -13.96
C GLY A 45 -16.37 12.45 -14.03
N GLY A 46 -15.17 11.97 -13.77
CA GLY A 46 -14.87 10.54 -13.74
C GLY A 46 -15.08 9.85 -12.39
N SER A 47 -15.66 10.54 -11.38
CA SER A 47 -15.90 9.97 -10.04
C SER A 47 -17.38 9.78 -9.76
N LYS A 48 -17.71 8.71 -9.03
CA LYS A 48 -19.05 8.44 -8.49
C LYS A 48 -18.94 7.96 -7.06
N LEU A 49 -19.66 8.64 -6.16
CA LEU A 49 -19.87 8.21 -4.79
C LEU A 49 -21.24 7.52 -4.68
N VAL A 50 -21.29 6.36 -4.07
CA VAL A 50 -22.52 5.63 -3.75
C VAL A 50 -22.58 5.41 -2.25
N VAL A 51 -23.65 5.87 -1.62
CA VAL A 51 -23.91 5.73 -0.19
C VAL A 51 -25.16 4.87 -0.02
N LEU A 52 -25.04 3.78 0.69
CA LEU A 52 -26.14 2.86 0.94
C LEU A 52 -26.96 3.34 2.16
N GLN A 53 -28.19 2.85 2.25
CA GLN A 53 -29.12 3.22 3.35
C GLN A 53 -28.55 3.02 4.77
N LYS A 54 -27.64 2.05 4.96
CA LYS A 54 -27.03 1.70 6.25
C LYS A 54 -25.76 2.51 6.58
N ASP A 55 -25.23 3.26 5.60
CA ASP A 55 -23.91 3.91 5.73
C ASP A 55 -23.96 5.24 6.47
N LEU A 56 -25.14 5.86 6.61
CA LEU A 56 -25.31 7.13 7.28
C LEU A 56 -26.15 7.04 8.55
N ILE A 57 -25.61 7.58 9.64
CA ILE A 57 -26.31 7.69 10.94
C ILE A 57 -27.38 8.79 10.92
N ARG A 58 -27.16 9.86 10.12
CA ARG A 58 -28.03 11.04 10.00
C ARG A 58 -27.98 11.62 8.59
N ASN A 59 -28.97 12.46 8.29
CA ASN A 59 -28.94 13.23 7.03
C ASN A 59 -27.68 14.08 6.97
N ARG A 60 -27.01 14.10 5.82
CA ARG A 60 -25.78 14.87 5.63
C ARG A 60 -25.67 15.41 4.21
N SER A 61 -25.25 16.66 4.10
CA SER A 61 -24.90 17.23 2.81
C SER A 61 -23.47 16.82 2.47
N LEU A 62 -23.31 16.08 1.38
CA LEU A 62 -22.03 15.60 0.87
C LEU A 62 -21.72 16.31 -0.43
N SER A 63 -20.46 16.58 -0.69
CA SER A 63 -20.01 17.11 -1.98
C SER A 63 -18.79 16.36 -2.49
N VAL A 64 -18.68 16.29 -3.80
CA VAL A 64 -17.53 15.78 -4.52
C VAL A 64 -17.05 16.88 -5.45
N ASN A 65 -15.79 17.21 -5.36
CA ASN A 65 -15.14 18.22 -6.18
C ASN A 65 -14.01 17.56 -6.97
N SER A 66 -13.94 17.79 -8.26
CA SER A 66 -12.74 17.48 -9.04
C SER A 66 -11.67 18.51 -8.73
N ILE A 67 -10.46 18.09 -8.44
CA ILE A 67 -9.29 18.96 -8.22
C ILE A 67 -8.29 18.75 -9.35
N GLY A 68 -7.74 19.85 -9.88
CA GLY A 68 -6.72 19.79 -10.93
C GLY A 68 -5.43 19.10 -10.45
N GLU A 69 -4.61 18.66 -11.37
CA GLU A 69 -3.35 17.96 -11.07
C GLU A 69 -2.44 18.80 -10.16
N GLU A 70 -2.44 20.11 -10.34
CA GLU A 70 -1.67 21.08 -9.55
C GLU A 70 -2.15 21.22 -8.09
N ASN A 71 -3.38 20.82 -7.80
CA ASN A 71 -4.00 20.89 -6.46
C ASN A 71 -4.08 19.52 -5.76
N VAL A 72 -3.60 18.45 -6.42
CA VAL A 72 -3.45 17.15 -5.81
C VAL A 72 -2.28 17.21 -4.82
N PRO A 73 -2.44 16.73 -3.58
CA PRO A 73 -1.31 16.64 -2.65
C PRO A 73 -0.11 15.90 -3.26
N GLU A 74 1.09 16.24 -2.80
CA GLU A 74 2.33 15.61 -3.25
C GLU A 74 2.21 14.09 -3.20
N LEU A 75 2.64 13.42 -4.27
CA LEU A 75 2.58 11.97 -4.38
C LEU A 75 3.72 11.34 -3.58
N ASP A 76 3.46 10.18 -3.01
CA ASP A 76 4.48 9.40 -2.33
C ASP A 76 5.56 8.92 -3.31
N PHE A 77 6.72 8.56 -2.77
CA PHE A 77 7.83 8.05 -3.56
C PHE A 77 7.38 6.87 -4.44
N ALA A 78 7.78 6.90 -5.70
CA ALA A 78 7.44 5.90 -6.71
C ALA A 78 5.93 5.74 -7.00
N MET A 79 5.08 6.66 -6.57
CA MET A 79 3.65 6.68 -6.86
C MET A 79 3.36 7.46 -8.13
N THR A 80 2.56 6.90 -9.01
CA THR A 80 2.07 7.56 -10.22
C THR A 80 0.56 7.72 -10.16
N ASN A 81 0.07 8.95 -10.32
CA ASN A 81 -1.35 9.23 -10.43
C ASN A 81 -1.87 8.82 -11.82
N VAL A 82 -2.70 7.80 -11.87
CA VAL A 82 -3.35 7.28 -13.09
C VAL A 82 -4.83 7.65 -13.18
N THR A 83 -5.31 8.55 -12.32
CA THR A 83 -6.68 9.06 -12.41
C THR A 83 -6.88 9.72 -13.77
N ALA A 84 -8.07 9.58 -14.35
CA ALA A 84 -8.41 10.18 -15.63
C ALA A 84 -8.10 11.68 -15.66
N GLY A 85 -7.29 12.11 -16.63
CA GLY A 85 -6.82 13.48 -16.76
C GLY A 85 -5.80 13.94 -15.71
N GLY A 86 -5.24 13.03 -14.88
CA GLY A 86 -4.30 13.37 -13.80
C GLY A 86 -4.95 14.08 -12.61
N HIS A 87 -6.27 14.18 -12.61
CA HIS A 87 -7.03 14.84 -11.55
C HIS A 87 -7.02 14.09 -10.23
N GLY A 88 -7.53 14.74 -9.20
CA GLY A 88 -7.95 14.11 -7.95
C GLY A 88 -9.41 14.44 -7.67
N TYR A 89 -9.96 13.83 -6.62
CA TYR A 89 -11.32 14.09 -6.16
C TYR A 89 -11.33 14.37 -4.68
N ARG A 90 -11.89 15.53 -4.31
CA ARG A 90 -12.05 15.97 -2.92
C ARG A 90 -13.46 15.66 -2.45
N PHE A 91 -13.58 14.80 -1.45
CA PHE A 91 -14.85 14.43 -0.83
C PHE A 91 -15.05 15.23 0.46
N LEU A 92 -16.18 15.92 0.56
CA LEU A 92 -16.46 16.83 1.66
C LEU A 92 -17.78 16.50 2.36
N PRO A 93 -17.91 16.80 3.67
CA PRO A 93 -16.90 17.36 4.57
C PRO A 93 -15.79 16.36 4.90
N HIS A 94 -14.54 16.82 4.96
CA HIS A 94 -13.44 16.01 5.46
C HIS A 94 -13.78 15.42 6.84
N GLY A 95 -13.27 14.21 7.12
CA GLY A 95 -13.55 13.52 8.37
C GLY A 95 -15.00 13.02 8.52
N THR A 96 -15.80 13.02 7.43
CA THR A 96 -17.10 12.32 7.44
C THR A 96 -16.86 10.84 7.58
N HIS A 97 -17.35 10.24 8.66
CA HIS A 97 -17.30 8.79 8.87
C HIS A 97 -18.61 8.12 8.45
N PHE A 98 -18.47 6.98 7.81
CA PHE A 98 -19.57 6.09 7.44
C PHE A 98 -19.63 4.89 8.38
N THR A 99 -20.81 4.33 8.52
CA THR A 99 -21.03 3.11 9.33
C THR A 99 -20.98 1.85 8.44
N GLY A 100 -20.84 0.72 9.10
CA GLY A 100 -20.83 -0.58 8.42
C GLY A 100 -19.60 -0.76 7.51
N GLU A 101 -19.84 -1.16 6.28
CA GLU A 101 -18.79 -1.39 5.29
C GLU A 101 -18.27 -0.10 4.62
N GLY A 102 -18.85 1.05 4.97
CA GLY A 102 -18.52 2.34 4.38
C GLY A 102 -19.15 2.59 3.01
N ALA A 103 -18.95 3.81 2.51
CA ALA A 103 -19.45 4.22 1.20
C ALA A 103 -18.58 3.62 0.08
N THR A 104 -19.18 3.47 -1.11
CA THR A 104 -18.46 3.00 -2.30
C THR A 104 -18.07 4.18 -3.16
N VAL A 105 -16.80 4.26 -3.50
CA VAL A 105 -16.26 5.23 -4.47
C VAL A 105 -15.88 4.50 -5.76
N LYS A 106 -16.19 5.13 -6.90
CA LYS A 106 -15.75 4.71 -8.23
C LYS A 106 -14.98 5.88 -8.82
N ILE A 107 -13.74 5.66 -9.22
CA ILE A 107 -12.89 6.69 -9.83
C ILE A 107 -12.36 6.14 -11.15
N LYS A 108 -12.54 6.91 -12.24
CA LYS A 108 -12.00 6.56 -13.54
C LYS A 108 -10.49 6.70 -13.57
N TYR A 109 -9.85 5.81 -14.29
CA TYR A 109 -8.41 5.87 -14.58
C TYR A 109 -8.16 6.09 -16.07
N ASP A 110 -6.95 6.49 -16.40
CA ASP A 110 -6.46 6.68 -17.76
C ASP A 110 -5.39 5.61 -18.05
N ARG A 111 -5.67 4.74 -19.00
CA ARG A 111 -4.75 3.67 -19.43
C ARG A 111 -3.40 4.20 -19.91
N THR A 112 -3.38 5.38 -20.52
CA THR A 112 -2.16 5.96 -21.06
C THR A 112 -1.20 6.43 -19.98
N ARG A 113 -1.70 6.60 -18.75
CA ARG A 113 -0.90 7.01 -17.58
C ARG A 113 -0.37 5.82 -16.77
N ILE A 114 -0.74 4.59 -17.12
CA ILE A 114 -0.23 3.40 -16.43
C ILE A 114 1.25 3.24 -16.77
N PRO A 115 2.15 3.15 -15.78
CA PRO A 115 3.57 2.99 -16.02
C PRO A 115 3.89 1.70 -16.78
N SER A 116 4.98 1.73 -17.55
CA SER A 116 5.47 0.55 -18.27
C SER A 116 5.72 -0.62 -17.31
N GLY A 117 5.29 -1.82 -17.68
CA GLY A 117 5.41 -3.01 -16.83
C GLY A 117 4.27 -3.23 -15.84
N TYR A 118 3.32 -2.28 -15.74
CA TYR A 118 2.14 -2.40 -14.89
C TYR A 118 0.87 -2.55 -15.71
N THR A 119 -0.17 -3.07 -15.10
CA THR A 119 -1.46 -3.33 -15.71
C THR A 119 -2.59 -2.64 -14.95
N GLU A 120 -3.81 -2.69 -15.49
CA GLU A 120 -5.00 -2.18 -14.80
C GLU A 120 -5.26 -2.88 -13.46
N ASP A 121 -4.78 -4.11 -13.29
CA ASP A 121 -4.95 -4.87 -12.06
C ASP A 121 -4.05 -4.35 -10.91
N ASP A 122 -3.03 -3.54 -11.25
CA ASP A 122 -2.13 -2.93 -10.27
C ASP A 122 -2.67 -1.61 -9.73
N ILE A 123 -3.70 -1.05 -10.38
CA ILE A 123 -4.29 0.22 -9.97
C ILE A 123 -5.08 0.04 -8.66
N ARG A 124 -4.85 0.95 -7.72
CA ARG A 124 -5.62 1.08 -6.49
C ARG A 124 -6.11 2.50 -6.32
N THR A 125 -7.22 2.67 -5.60
CA THR A 125 -7.64 3.98 -5.12
C THR A 125 -6.92 4.27 -3.80
N TYR A 126 -6.36 5.46 -3.69
CA TYR A 126 -5.69 5.94 -2.49
C TYR A 126 -6.42 7.16 -1.95
N TYR A 127 -6.40 7.31 -0.64
CA TYR A 127 -6.81 8.53 0.04
C TYR A 127 -5.60 9.22 0.66
N TYR A 128 -5.64 10.54 0.73
CA TYR A 128 -4.59 11.32 1.36
C TYR A 128 -4.84 11.44 2.86
N ASP A 129 -3.86 11.03 3.67
CA ASP A 129 -3.85 11.24 5.10
C ASP A 129 -3.10 12.56 5.42
N PRO A 130 -3.81 13.62 5.85
CA PRO A 130 -3.16 14.89 6.13
C PRO A 130 -2.30 14.89 7.41
N ALA A 131 -2.50 13.93 8.32
CA ALA A 131 -1.72 13.83 9.55
C ALA A 131 -0.33 13.25 9.27
N GLU A 132 -0.30 12.17 8.50
CA GLU A 132 0.94 11.48 8.13
C GLU A 132 1.54 12.02 6.84
N LYS A 133 0.78 12.84 6.09
CA LYS A 133 1.15 13.42 4.79
C LYS A 133 1.54 12.38 3.74
N HIS A 134 0.82 11.27 3.70
CA HIS A 134 1.04 10.23 2.71
C HIS A 134 -0.28 9.65 2.18
N TRP A 135 -0.17 8.85 1.12
CA TRP A 135 -1.31 8.21 0.47
C TRP A 135 -1.51 6.79 0.98
N VAL A 136 -2.72 6.48 1.41
CA VAL A 136 -3.09 5.17 1.95
C VAL A 136 -4.05 4.47 1.00
N ALA A 137 -3.79 3.21 0.68
CA ALA A 137 -4.64 2.42 -0.20
C ALA A 137 -5.99 2.12 0.45
N LEU A 138 -7.07 2.36 -0.29
CA LEU A 138 -8.41 1.90 0.07
C LEU A 138 -8.59 0.41 -0.22
N GLU A 139 -9.54 -0.21 0.46
CA GLU A 139 -10.00 -1.55 0.11
C GLU A 139 -10.61 -1.56 -1.29
N ARG A 140 -9.93 -2.25 -2.22
CA ARG A 140 -10.37 -2.38 -3.60
C ARG A 140 -11.40 -3.50 -3.71
N VAL A 141 -12.60 -3.17 -4.19
CA VAL A 141 -13.65 -4.16 -4.46
C VAL A 141 -13.41 -4.83 -5.82
N ARG A 142 -13.15 -4.04 -6.87
CA ARG A 142 -12.85 -4.52 -8.21
C ARG A 142 -12.27 -3.42 -9.11
N VAL A 143 -11.63 -3.84 -10.19
CA VAL A 143 -11.32 -2.99 -11.34
C VAL A 143 -12.35 -3.29 -12.43
N ASP A 144 -13.04 -2.26 -12.90
CA ASP A 144 -13.98 -2.37 -14.02
C ASP A 144 -13.29 -1.89 -15.29
N LYS A 145 -12.74 -2.85 -16.05
CA LYS A 145 -11.95 -2.57 -17.26
C LYS A 145 -12.80 -2.03 -18.41
N LYS A 146 -14.12 -2.25 -18.38
CA LYS A 146 -15.04 -1.72 -19.42
C LYS A 146 -15.36 -0.25 -19.17
N GLU A 147 -15.64 0.10 -17.93
CA GLU A 147 -15.92 1.46 -17.49
C GLU A 147 -14.65 2.26 -17.18
N GLU A 148 -13.48 1.62 -17.26
CA GLU A 148 -12.17 2.18 -16.91
C GLU A 148 -12.18 2.83 -15.52
N CYS A 149 -12.69 2.13 -14.53
CA CYS A 149 -12.77 2.65 -13.17
C CYS A 149 -12.36 1.63 -12.11
N VAL A 150 -11.81 2.14 -11.02
CA VAL A 150 -11.58 1.36 -9.80
C VAL A 150 -12.74 1.59 -8.85
N VAL A 151 -13.26 0.50 -8.30
CA VAL A 151 -14.33 0.51 -7.29
C VAL A 151 -13.72 0.15 -5.95
N SER A 152 -13.84 1.06 -4.98
CA SER A 152 -13.25 0.90 -3.66
C SER A 152 -14.22 1.27 -2.55
N LYS A 153 -13.97 0.80 -1.34
CA LYS A 153 -14.71 1.15 -0.12
C LYS A 153 -13.96 2.23 0.65
N THR A 154 -14.70 3.17 1.21
CA THR A 154 -14.14 4.18 2.10
C THR A 154 -15.00 4.36 3.35
N THR A 155 -14.35 4.45 4.49
CA THR A 155 -15.00 4.70 5.78
C THR A 155 -15.00 6.18 6.16
N HIS A 156 -14.25 7.01 5.47
CA HIS A 156 -14.13 8.44 5.74
C HIS A 156 -13.88 9.25 4.45
N PHE A 157 -14.04 10.56 4.54
CA PHE A 157 -13.83 11.49 3.43
C PHE A 157 -12.53 12.26 3.54
N THR A 158 -11.83 12.31 2.40
CA THR A 158 -10.61 13.09 2.16
C THR A 158 -10.39 13.22 0.65
N ASP A 159 -9.21 13.66 0.23
CA ASP A 159 -8.81 13.65 -1.18
C ASP A 159 -8.47 12.23 -1.62
N MET A 160 -8.87 11.87 -2.84
CA MET A 160 -8.66 10.51 -3.39
C MET A 160 -8.20 10.56 -4.84
N ILE A 161 -7.33 9.63 -5.19
CA ILE A 161 -6.83 9.39 -6.55
C ILE A 161 -6.78 7.90 -6.85
N ASN A 162 -6.70 7.55 -8.13
CA ASN A 162 -6.22 6.23 -8.53
C ASN A 162 -4.71 6.31 -8.78
N GLY A 163 -3.97 5.39 -8.23
CA GLY A 163 -2.52 5.36 -8.36
C GLY A 163 -1.96 3.96 -8.58
N VAL A 164 -0.74 3.93 -9.06
CA VAL A 164 0.12 2.73 -9.12
C VAL A 164 1.40 3.07 -8.36
N ILE A 165 1.81 2.22 -7.45
CA ILE A 165 3.11 2.32 -6.78
C ILE A 165 4.08 1.44 -7.55
N GLN A 166 5.12 2.06 -8.10
CA GLN A 166 6.19 1.36 -8.78
C GLN A 166 7.13 0.79 -7.73
N ALA A 167 7.22 -0.53 -7.67
CA ALA A 167 8.28 -1.15 -6.88
C ALA A 167 9.63 -0.72 -7.48
N PRO A 168 10.63 -0.31 -6.67
CA PRO A 168 11.96 -0.05 -7.19
C PRO A 168 12.44 -1.32 -7.91
N GLU A 169 12.88 -1.20 -9.16
CA GLU A 169 13.57 -2.28 -9.83
C GLU A 169 14.81 -2.60 -9.00
N SER A 170 14.73 -3.67 -8.23
CA SER A 170 15.92 -4.23 -7.59
C SER A 170 16.69 -4.98 -8.67
N PRO A 171 17.88 -4.51 -9.07
CA PRO A 171 18.58 -5.10 -10.20
C PRO A 171 19.08 -6.54 -9.95
N GLN A 172 18.77 -7.13 -8.81
CA GLN A 172 19.27 -8.46 -8.40
C GLN A 172 18.31 -9.30 -7.55
N THR A 173 17.13 -8.83 -7.27
CA THR A 173 16.11 -9.70 -6.67
C THR A 173 15.06 -9.99 -7.71
N GLU A 174 15.02 -11.22 -8.19
CA GLU A 174 13.84 -11.75 -8.85
C GLU A 174 12.65 -11.39 -7.97
N GLY A 175 11.73 -10.59 -8.54
CA GLY A 175 10.59 -10.08 -7.77
C GLY A 175 9.90 -11.23 -7.05
N PHE A 176 9.57 -11.04 -5.78
CA PHE A 176 8.78 -12.00 -5.03
C PHE A 176 7.47 -12.27 -5.78
N ALA A 177 7.47 -13.34 -6.57
CA ALA A 177 6.25 -13.86 -7.15
C ALA A 177 5.57 -14.71 -6.07
N PRO A 178 4.29 -14.45 -5.74
CA PRO A 178 3.57 -15.28 -4.76
C PRO A 178 3.54 -16.77 -5.11
N THR A 179 3.73 -17.10 -6.39
CA THR A 179 3.86 -18.46 -6.90
C THR A 179 5.19 -19.14 -6.52
N MET A 180 6.24 -18.36 -6.19
CA MET A 180 7.50 -18.93 -5.69
C MET A 180 7.34 -19.63 -4.34
N MET A 181 6.29 -19.31 -3.58
CA MET A 181 6.00 -20.02 -2.32
C MET A 181 5.57 -21.46 -2.54
N ASN A 182 5.08 -21.82 -3.72
CA ASN A 182 4.71 -23.19 -4.04
C ASN A 182 5.91 -24.12 -4.25
N ASP A 183 7.09 -23.54 -4.52
CA ASP A 183 8.34 -24.28 -4.73
C ASP A 183 9.26 -24.26 -3.48
N ILE A 184 8.82 -23.68 -2.38
CA ILE A 184 9.53 -23.80 -1.10
C ILE A 184 9.34 -25.23 -0.63
N LYS A 185 10.25 -26.10 -1.05
CA LYS A 185 10.43 -27.40 -0.42
C LYS A 185 10.81 -27.13 1.03
N ALA A 186 10.12 -27.79 1.95
CA ALA A 186 10.53 -27.79 3.34
C ALA A 186 12.04 -28.07 3.37
N ALA A 187 12.80 -27.17 3.98
CA ALA A 187 14.23 -27.35 4.09
C ALA A 187 14.44 -28.70 4.77
N ASP A 188 15.21 -29.57 4.13
CA ASP A 188 15.64 -30.81 4.77
C ASP A 188 16.40 -30.40 6.02
N PRO A 189 15.88 -30.69 7.23
CA PRO A 189 16.54 -30.32 8.47
C PRO A 189 17.94 -30.93 8.63
N THR A 190 18.29 -31.89 7.76
CA THR A 190 19.61 -32.53 7.72
C THR A 190 20.47 -32.04 6.56
N ALA A 191 19.90 -31.26 5.59
CA ALA A 191 20.63 -30.74 4.46
C ALA A 191 21.59 -29.63 4.91
N LYS A 192 22.87 -29.94 4.88
CA LYS A 192 23.98 -29.00 5.12
C LYS A 192 24.03 -28.37 6.51
N LEU A 193 23.51 -29.01 7.52
CA LEU A 193 24.02 -28.75 8.86
C LEU A 193 25.45 -29.31 8.85
N ASN A 194 26.45 -28.43 8.84
CA ASN A 194 27.78 -28.79 9.26
C ASN A 194 27.67 -29.13 10.74
N VAL A 195 27.29 -30.36 11.02
CA VAL A 195 27.25 -30.86 12.40
C VAL A 195 28.69 -30.80 12.89
N ILE A 196 28.94 -29.91 13.85
CA ILE A 196 30.24 -29.87 14.53
C ILE A 196 30.46 -31.25 15.10
N ALA A 197 31.52 -31.91 14.63
CA ALA A 197 31.87 -33.23 15.14
C ALA A 197 31.95 -33.15 16.69
N PRO A 198 31.35 -34.09 17.42
CA PRO A 198 31.44 -34.07 18.86
C PRO A 198 32.90 -34.03 19.28
N PRO A 199 33.26 -33.32 20.36
CA PRO A 199 34.62 -33.17 20.83
C PRO A 199 35.23 -34.55 21.08
N SER A 200 36.35 -34.83 20.43
CA SER A 200 37.11 -36.03 20.72
C SER A 200 37.86 -35.85 22.05
N ALA A 201 37.64 -36.77 22.96
CA ALA A 201 38.45 -36.80 24.18
C ALA A 201 39.90 -37.11 23.83
N ASN A 202 40.84 -36.30 24.28
CA ASN A 202 42.24 -36.60 24.22
C ASN A 202 42.66 -37.57 25.37
N ASN A 203 43.90 -38.03 25.35
CA ASN A 203 44.39 -38.91 26.42
C ASN A 203 44.38 -38.32 27.85
N ARG A 204 44.05 -37.06 28.00
CA ARG A 204 43.92 -36.31 29.27
C ARG A 204 42.49 -36.03 29.68
N GLY A 205 41.51 -36.43 28.84
CA GLY A 205 40.08 -36.19 29.10
C GLY A 205 39.62 -34.78 28.80
N SER A 206 40.45 -33.91 28.20
CA SER A 206 40.05 -32.54 27.82
C SER A 206 39.23 -32.55 26.49
N ALA A 207 38.19 -31.74 26.48
CA ALA A 207 37.38 -31.55 25.29
C ALA A 207 37.93 -30.40 24.44
N ASN A 208 38.17 -30.68 23.14
CA ASN A 208 38.58 -29.68 22.18
C ASN A 208 37.59 -29.62 21.02
N LEU A 209 37.17 -28.43 20.65
CA LEU A 209 36.30 -28.13 19.52
C LEU A 209 36.98 -27.10 18.62
N GLN A 210 36.83 -27.27 17.31
CA GLN A 210 37.24 -26.26 16.35
C GLN A 210 36.13 -26.02 15.32
N TYR A 211 35.80 -24.78 15.15
CA TYR A 211 34.82 -24.32 14.15
C TYR A 211 35.51 -23.39 13.16
N PRO A 212 35.85 -23.87 11.94
CA PRO A 212 36.45 -23.03 10.92
C PRO A 212 35.42 -22.06 10.33
N PHE A 213 35.84 -20.82 10.10
CA PHE A 213 35.02 -19.86 9.37
C PHE A 213 35.25 -20.03 7.87
N GLU A 214 34.18 -20.26 7.12
CA GLU A 214 34.23 -20.23 5.67
C GLU A 214 34.41 -18.79 5.19
N MET A 215 35.53 -18.48 4.59
CA MET A 215 35.82 -17.16 4.03
C MET A 215 35.89 -17.22 2.52
N PRO A 216 35.48 -16.11 1.84
CA PRO A 216 35.63 -16.03 0.38
C PRO A 216 37.09 -16.27 -0.05
N PRO A 217 37.32 -16.89 -1.22
CA PRO A 217 38.67 -17.15 -1.72
C PRO A 217 39.43 -15.83 -1.88
N ALA A 218 40.61 -15.76 -1.32
CA ALA A 218 41.48 -14.60 -1.40
C ALA A 218 42.34 -14.64 -2.67
N ARG A 219 42.84 -13.48 -3.09
CA ARG A 219 43.69 -13.33 -4.24
C ARG A 219 45.02 -14.10 -4.03
N ASN A 220 45.44 -14.91 -5.00
CA ASN A 220 46.67 -15.73 -4.98
C ASN A 220 46.77 -16.76 -3.84
N GLY A 221 45.63 -17.25 -3.35
CA GLY A 221 45.66 -18.29 -2.30
C GLY A 221 46.11 -17.81 -0.91
N MET A 222 46.27 -16.51 -0.69
CA MET A 222 46.64 -15.93 0.60
C MET A 222 45.41 -15.68 1.48
N GLN A 223 44.68 -16.75 1.72
CA GLN A 223 43.48 -16.67 2.56
C GLN A 223 43.88 -16.95 4.01
N PRO A 224 43.56 -16.04 4.97
CA PRO A 224 43.78 -16.32 6.38
C PRO A 224 42.85 -17.46 6.82
N SER A 225 43.34 -18.42 7.57
CA SER A 225 42.51 -19.42 8.22
C SER A 225 42.08 -18.88 9.57
N LEU A 226 40.77 -18.56 9.70
CA LEU A 226 40.19 -18.15 10.95
C LEU A 226 39.25 -19.24 11.46
N GLY A 227 39.24 -19.43 12.75
CA GLY A 227 38.36 -20.41 13.37
C GLY A 227 38.16 -20.13 14.84
N LEU A 228 37.02 -20.51 15.35
CA LEU A 228 36.70 -20.50 16.75
C LEU A 228 37.23 -21.80 17.36
N GLN A 229 37.98 -21.72 18.44
CA GLN A 229 38.53 -22.87 19.17
C GLN A 229 37.99 -22.88 20.56
N TYR A 230 37.63 -24.06 21.04
CA TYR A 230 37.27 -24.29 22.43
C TYR A 230 38.21 -25.35 23.02
N SER A 231 38.70 -25.10 24.22
CA SER A 231 39.43 -26.08 25.02
C SER A 231 38.89 -26.04 26.44
N SER A 232 38.54 -27.21 27.00
CA SER A 232 38.09 -27.28 28.40
C SER A 232 39.22 -26.96 29.42
N GLU A 233 40.47 -26.95 28.98
CA GLU A 233 41.62 -26.52 29.75
C GLU A 233 42.01 -25.06 29.46
N GLY A 234 41.29 -24.41 28.54
CA GLY A 234 41.52 -23.02 28.18
C GLY A 234 41.07 -22.08 29.31
N GLY A 235 41.91 -21.12 29.65
CA GLY A 235 41.54 -20.09 30.62
C GLY A 235 40.50 -19.13 30.09
N SER A 236 40.08 -18.17 30.91
CA SER A 236 39.16 -17.11 30.53
C SER A 236 39.80 -16.18 29.50
N GLY A 237 39.27 -16.16 28.29
CA GLY A 237 39.63 -15.25 27.22
C GLY A 237 38.56 -14.18 27.00
N TRP A 238 38.76 -13.32 26.03
CA TRP A 238 37.81 -12.26 25.67
C TRP A 238 36.49 -12.79 25.07
N LEU A 239 36.45 -14.06 24.66
CA LEU A 239 35.25 -14.75 24.18
C LEU A 239 34.56 -15.61 25.24
N GLY A 240 35.06 -15.60 26.47
CA GLY A 240 34.58 -16.44 27.54
C GLY A 240 35.56 -17.56 27.90
N GLU A 241 35.18 -18.39 28.88
CA GLU A 241 36.01 -19.46 29.39
C GLU A 241 36.19 -20.58 28.35
N GLY A 242 37.43 -20.92 28.07
CA GLY A 242 37.81 -21.97 27.14
C GLY A 242 37.76 -21.56 25.66
N TRP A 243 37.16 -20.44 25.32
CA TRP A 243 37.00 -20.00 23.93
C TRP A 243 38.09 -19.05 23.47
N ASN A 244 38.59 -19.30 22.24
CA ASN A 244 39.60 -18.47 21.61
C ASN A 244 39.39 -18.40 20.08
N ILE A 245 39.82 -17.30 19.46
CA ILE A 245 39.98 -17.18 18.01
C ILE A 245 41.49 -17.12 17.72
N SER A 246 41.96 -18.00 16.85
CA SER A 246 43.31 -17.90 16.36
C SER A 246 43.42 -16.77 15.32
N VAL A 247 43.95 -15.63 15.74
CA VAL A 247 44.27 -14.53 14.85
C VAL A 247 45.76 -14.61 14.52
N PRO A 248 46.16 -14.59 13.24
CA PRO A 248 47.57 -14.53 12.87
C PRO A 248 48.18 -13.27 13.49
N SER A 249 49.20 -13.42 14.33
CA SER A 249 49.97 -12.30 14.89
C SER A 249 51.40 -12.33 14.32
N ILE A 250 51.90 -11.16 13.95
CA ILE A 250 53.30 -10.97 13.63
C ILE A 250 54.02 -10.65 14.95
N THR A 251 54.91 -11.51 15.38
CA THR A 251 55.82 -11.27 16.51
C THR A 251 57.21 -10.87 16.01
#